data_76eae2986ffda008e0f061d658f37d0d
#
_entry.id   76eae2986ffda008e0f061d658f37d0d
#
_cell.length_a   1.000
_cell.length_b   1.000
_cell.length_c   1.000
_cell.angle_alpha   90.00
_cell.angle_beta   90.00
_cell.angle_gamma   90.00
#
_symmetry.space_group_name_H-M   'P 1'
#
loop_
_entity.id
_entity.type
_entity.pdbx_description
1 polymer ?
#
loop_
_entity_poly.entity_id
_entity_poly.type
_entity_poly.pdbx_seq_one_letter_code
_entity_poly.pdbx_strand_id
1 'polypeptide(L)'
;MPFFLPSNGDYMSAWIKMIEDHEAKQELKEVFNLARTPHGTVDNVMRVHSLRPSTMKGHIVLYKSVLHDETNTIPKWFQETISSYVSILNNCTYSLANHWKNAIHLIDNTEKSDAIKKALDKKKPEEVFTGKELAILKYSEKLTKNPSEMKEEDVQELKKIMFQTAKSWRPIKSYAISIMLTELLMV
;
A
#
# COMPACT_ATOMS: atom_id res chain seq x y z
N MET A 1 -3.55 -23.44 4.70
CA MET A 1 -2.44 -23.50 5.66
C MET A 1 -2.55 -22.26 6.54
N PRO A 2 -2.60 -22.39 7.86
CA PRO A 2 -2.65 -21.24 8.74
C PRO A 2 -1.35 -20.44 8.59
N PHE A 3 -1.47 -19.13 8.42
CA PHE A 3 -0.35 -18.20 8.41
C PHE A 3 0.30 -18.23 9.79
N PHE A 4 1.40 -18.95 9.92
CA PHE A 4 2.27 -18.82 11.08
C PHE A 4 3.02 -17.49 10.96
N LEU A 5 2.60 -16.50 11.74
CA LEU A 5 3.49 -15.42 12.13
C LEU A 5 4.59 -16.06 12.99
N PRO A 6 5.86 -15.89 12.70
CA PRO A 6 6.90 -16.40 13.57
C PRO A 6 6.79 -15.72 14.94
N SER A 7 6.58 -16.53 15.94
CA SER A 7 6.36 -16.14 17.34
C SER A 7 7.66 -15.89 18.07
N ASN A 8 8.64 -15.26 17.52
CA ASN A 8 9.82 -14.74 18.21
C ASN A 8 10.56 -13.78 17.29
N GLY A 9 10.55 -12.51 17.61
CA GLY A 9 11.62 -11.50 17.52
C GLY A 9 12.46 -11.30 16.27
N ASP A 10 12.43 -12.18 15.31
CA ASP A 10 13.11 -12.03 14.00
C ASP A 10 12.13 -11.41 12.98
N TYR A 11 11.76 -10.18 13.24
CA TYR A 11 11.33 -9.31 12.14
C TYR A 11 12.49 -9.25 11.17
N MET A 12 12.27 -9.65 9.92
CA MET A 12 13.28 -9.61 8.88
C MET A 12 13.99 -8.26 8.95
N SER A 13 15.19 -8.25 9.48
CA SER A 13 16.03 -7.06 9.50
C SER A 13 16.36 -6.73 8.06
N ALA A 14 16.24 -5.46 7.69
CA ALA A 14 16.71 -5.01 6.39
C ALA A 14 18.19 -5.38 6.23
N TRP A 15 18.64 -5.61 5.00
CA TRP A 15 20.06 -5.87 4.72
C TRP A 15 20.98 -4.66 4.94
N ILE A 16 20.37 -3.51 5.25
CA ILE A 16 21.08 -2.27 5.59
C ILE A 16 20.93 -1.97 7.09
N LYS A 17 21.88 -1.23 7.65
CA LYS A 17 21.81 -0.78 9.04
C LYS A 17 20.56 0.13 9.23
N MET A 18 19.78 -0.18 10.23
CA MET A 18 18.71 0.67 10.75
C MET A 18 19.14 1.26 12.10
N ILE A 19 18.94 2.55 12.29
CA ILE A 19 19.25 3.24 13.55
C ILE A 19 18.03 3.10 14.48
N GLU A 20 18.29 2.69 15.72
CA GLU A 20 17.24 2.55 16.72
C GLU A 20 16.84 3.89 17.35
N ASP A 21 15.66 3.95 17.96
CA ASP A 21 15.10 5.18 18.56
C ASP A 21 16.06 5.84 19.57
N HIS A 22 16.73 5.02 20.41
CA HIS A 22 17.64 5.51 21.43
C HIS A 22 18.99 6.01 20.88
N GLU A 23 19.36 5.59 19.65
CA GLU A 23 20.54 6.04 18.92
C GLU A 23 20.26 7.30 18.08
N ALA A 24 18.99 7.62 17.84
CA ALA A 24 18.59 8.72 16.96
C ALA A 24 19.01 10.08 17.54
N LYS A 25 19.67 10.90 16.73
CA LYS A 25 20.16 12.23 17.10
C LYS A 25 19.60 13.29 16.15
N GLN A 26 19.47 14.51 16.66
CA GLN A 26 19.11 15.70 15.88
C GLN A 26 17.97 15.45 14.87
N GLU A 27 18.21 15.70 13.58
CA GLU A 27 17.25 15.58 12.50
C GLU A 27 16.56 14.20 12.47
N LEU A 28 17.29 13.12 12.69
CA LEU A 28 16.69 11.77 12.68
C LEU A 28 15.64 11.62 13.78
N LYS A 29 15.87 12.15 14.97
CA LYS A 29 14.91 12.12 16.08
C LYS A 29 13.63 12.88 15.73
N GLU A 30 13.78 14.04 15.08
CA GLU A 30 12.63 14.84 14.63
C GLU A 30 11.81 14.07 13.57
N VAL A 31 12.49 13.48 12.59
CA VAL A 31 11.81 12.74 11.52
C VAL A 31 11.17 11.44 12.05
N PHE A 32 11.81 10.75 13.01
CA PHE A 32 11.15 9.62 13.69
C PHE A 32 9.86 10.04 14.37
N ASN A 33 9.82 11.21 15.03
CA ASN A 33 8.60 11.71 15.64
C ASN A 33 7.47 11.96 14.62
N LEU A 34 7.82 12.39 13.39
CA LEU A 34 6.85 12.55 12.30
C LEU A 34 6.35 11.20 11.73
N ALA A 35 7.18 10.15 11.84
CA ALA A 35 6.91 8.81 11.34
C ALA A 35 6.19 7.91 12.34
N ARG A 36 6.05 8.34 13.62
CA ARG A 36 5.45 7.49 14.66
C ARG A 36 4.00 7.13 14.34
N THR A 37 3.72 5.86 14.52
CA THR A 37 2.35 5.35 14.51
C THR A 37 1.57 5.84 15.73
N PRO A 38 0.24 5.70 15.77
CA PRO A 38 -0.55 5.97 16.97
C PRO A 38 -0.11 5.16 18.20
N HIS A 39 0.58 4.04 18.02
CA HIS A 39 1.12 3.19 19.08
C HIS A 39 2.53 3.64 19.54
N GLY A 40 3.06 4.73 19.00
CA GLY A 40 4.35 5.28 19.38
C GLY A 40 5.57 4.59 18.75
N THR A 41 5.37 3.65 17.83
CA THR A 41 6.44 2.92 17.12
C THR A 41 6.77 3.58 15.77
N VAL A 42 7.97 3.33 15.26
CA VAL A 42 8.36 3.66 13.89
C VAL A 42 8.46 2.37 13.11
N ASP A 43 7.62 2.23 12.09
CA ASP A 43 7.59 1.02 11.26
C ASP A 43 8.90 0.82 10.49
N ASN A 44 9.29 -0.43 10.25
CA ASN A 44 10.54 -0.75 9.59
C ASN A 44 10.66 -0.14 8.19
N VAL A 45 9.57 -0.02 7.44
CA VAL A 45 9.54 0.67 6.14
C VAL A 45 9.96 2.14 6.23
N MET A 46 9.77 2.78 7.38
CA MET A 46 10.29 4.12 7.65
C MET A 46 11.71 4.05 8.21
N ARG A 47 11.98 3.11 9.10
CA ARG A 47 13.28 2.97 9.77
C ARG A 47 14.44 2.64 8.82
N VAL A 48 14.18 1.97 7.70
CA VAL A 48 15.21 1.73 6.65
C VAL A 48 15.79 3.02 6.08
N HIS A 49 15.09 4.14 6.18
CA HIS A 49 15.58 5.47 5.79
C HIS A 49 16.47 6.14 6.86
N SER A 50 16.71 5.50 8.02
CA SER A 50 17.34 6.14 9.17
C SER A 50 18.75 6.68 8.91
N LEU A 51 19.48 6.09 7.97
CA LEU A 51 20.80 6.59 7.55
C LEU A 51 20.71 7.89 6.72
N ARG A 52 19.51 8.26 6.25
CA ARG A 52 19.28 9.44 5.43
C ARG A 52 17.92 10.05 5.74
N PRO A 53 17.79 10.80 6.85
CA PRO A 53 16.51 11.30 7.38
C PRO A 53 15.68 12.09 6.37
N SER A 54 16.34 12.83 5.46
CA SER A 54 15.65 13.57 4.40
C SER A 54 14.81 12.68 3.46
N THR A 55 15.26 11.43 3.18
CA THR A 55 14.49 10.49 2.37
C THR A 55 13.27 9.96 3.12
N MET A 56 13.39 9.72 4.44
CA MET A 56 12.26 9.38 5.29
C MET A 56 11.20 10.48 5.28
N LYS A 57 11.63 11.74 5.42
CA LYS A 57 10.73 12.91 5.37
C LYS A 57 9.97 12.96 4.04
N GLY A 58 10.68 12.76 2.91
CA GLY A 58 10.07 12.68 1.58
C GLY A 58 9.03 11.56 1.48
N HIS A 59 9.36 10.37 1.99
CA HIS A 59 8.45 9.22 2.04
C HIS A 59 7.19 9.54 2.84
N ILE A 60 7.32 10.06 4.05
CA ILE A 60 6.18 10.43 4.91
C ILE A 60 5.24 11.40 4.20
N VAL A 61 5.80 12.46 3.59
CA VAL A 61 5.00 13.47 2.88
C VAL A 61 4.23 12.84 1.72
N LEU A 62 4.91 12.04 0.91
CA LEU A 62 4.31 11.39 -0.24
C LEU A 62 3.24 10.38 0.20
N TYR A 63 3.54 9.52 1.17
CA TYR A 63 2.60 8.55 1.76
C TYR A 63 1.32 9.24 2.27
N LYS A 64 1.47 10.31 3.06
CA LYS A 64 0.33 11.05 3.60
C LYS A 64 -0.49 11.73 2.51
N SER A 65 0.17 12.33 1.52
CA SER A 65 -0.53 13.03 0.42
C SER A 65 -1.31 12.08 -0.50
N VAL A 66 -0.93 10.81 -0.54
CA VAL A 66 -1.59 9.80 -1.40
C VAL A 66 -2.67 9.04 -0.64
N LEU A 67 -2.34 8.47 0.52
CA LEU A 67 -3.26 7.57 1.23
C LEU A 67 -4.14 8.26 2.27
N HIS A 68 -3.70 9.41 2.79
CA HIS A 68 -4.40 10.12 3.87
C HIS A 68 -4.96 11.47 3.46
N ASP A 69 -4.98 11.79 2.16
CA ASP A 69 -5.62 13.01 1.66
C ASP A 69 -7.15 12.92 1.86
N GLU A 70 -7.73 13.95 2.46
CA GLU A 70 -9.17 14.01 2.74
C GLU A 70 -10.03 14.08 1.48
N THR A 71 -9.43 14.45 0.34
CA THR A 71 -10.12 14.46 -0.96
C THR A 71 -10.18 13.08 -1.63
N ASN A 72 -9.61 12.05 -1.01
CA ASN A 72 -9.69 10.68 -1.50
C ASN A 72 -11.12 10.17 -1.52
N THR A 73 -11.61 9.78 -2.70
CA THR A 73 -12.97 9.27 -2.91
C THR A 73 -13.07 7.75 -2.87
N ILE A 74 -11.93 7.05 -2.80
CA ILE A 74 -11.91 5.59 -2.69
C ILE A 74 -11.92 5.20 -1.21
N PRO A 75 -12.83 4.31 -0.79
CA PRO A 75 -12.92 3.88 0.60
C PRO A 75 -11.59 3.31 1.12
N LYS A 76 -11.23 3.63 2.36
CA LYS A 76 -9.96 3.20 2.96
C LYS A 76 -9.78 1.68 2.94
N TRP A 77 -10.84 0.92 3.20
CA TRP A 77 -10.78 -0.55 3.11
C TRP A 77 -10.34 -1.04 1.73
N PHE A 78 -10.78 -0.35 0.68
CA PHE A 78 -10.42 -0.73 -0.68
C PHE A 78 -9.01 -0.24 -1.06
N GLN A 79 -8.56 0.90 -0.51
CA GLN A 79 -7.17 1.34 -0.63
C GLN A 79 -6.21 0.28 -0.06
N GLU A 80 -6.48 -0.20 1.14
CA GLU A 80 -5.70 -1.27 1.78
C GLU A 80 -5.80 -2.60 1.01
N THR A 81 -6.94 -2.87 0.39
CA THR A 81 -7.13 -4.03 -0.49
C THR A 81 -6.26 -3.96 -1.75
N ILE A 82 -6.19 -2.78 -2.40
CA ILE A 82 -5.31 -2.55 -3.55
C ILE A 82 -3.84 -2.75 -3.14
N SER A 83 -3.41 -2.13 -2.05
CA SER A 83 -2.05 -2.27 -1.53
C SER A 83 -1.71 -3.72 -1.18
N SER A 84 -2.67 -4.47 -0.64
CA SER A 84 -2.52 -5.92 -0.39
C SER A 84 -2.35 -6.70 -1.69
N TYR A 85 -3.12 -6.36 -2.73
CA TYR A 85 -3.02 -7.03 -4.02
C TYR A 85 -1.67 -6.77 -4.70
N VAL A 86 -1.21 -5.53 -4.71
CA VAL A 86 0.13 -5.16 -5.20
C VAL A 86 1.21 -5.92 -4.43
N SER A 87 1.07 -6.04 -3.11
CA SER A 87 2.01 -6.80 -2.28
C SER A 87 2.05 -8.30 -2.64
N ILE A 88 0.88 -8.89 -2.97
CA ILE A 88 0.79 -10.27 -3.47
C ILE A 88 1.50 -10.41 -4.82
N LEU A 89 1.29 -9.45 -5.73
CA LEU A 89 1.90 -9.48 -7.06
C LEU A 89 3.42 -9.38 -6.99
N ASN A 90 3.95 -8.60 -6.05
CA ASN A 90 5.37 -8.41 -5.79
C ASN A 90 5.99 -9.48 -4.87
N ASN A 91 5.18 -10.44 -4.38
CA ASN A 91 5.60 -11.43 -3.39
C ASN A 91 6.19 -10.82 -2.10
N CYS A 92 5.74 -9.61 -1.71
CA CYS A 92 6.20 -8.91 -0.52
C CYS A 92 5.33 -9.28 0.70
N THR A 93 5.77 -10.25 1.49
CA THR A 93 5.02 -10.73 2.67
C THR A 93 4.93 -9.70 3.78
N TYR A 94 5.95 -8.86 3.97
CA TYR A 94 5.94 -7.79 4.97
C TYR A 94 4.83 -6.77 4.67
N SER A 95 4.78 -6.26 3.45
CA SER A 95 3.76 -5.31 3.02
C SER A 95 2.37 -5.91 3.09
N LEU A 96 2.21 -7.14 2.59
CA LEU A 96 0.94 -7.85 2.63
C LEU A 96 0.42 -7.98 4.06
N ALA A 97 1.27 -8.35 5.01
CA ALA A 97 0.85 -8.52 6.41
C ALA A 97 0.29 -7.22 7.01
N ASN A 98 0.93 -6.09 6.72
CA ASN A 98 0.50 -4.78 7.21
C ASN A 98 -0.80 -4.31 6.56
N HIS A 99 -0.84 -4.26 5.22
CA HIS A 99 -2.01 -3.78 4.49
C HIS A 99 -3.23 -4.70 4.68
N TRP A 100 -3.04 -6.03 4.67
CA TRP A 100 -4.15 -6.94 4.85
C TRP A 100 -4.75 -6.89 6.26
N LYS A 101 -3.94 -6.71 7.29
CA LYS A 101 -4.42 -6.47 8.66
C LYS A 101 -5.32 -5.24 8.72
N ASN A 102 -4.91 -4.13 8.10
CA ASN A 102 -5.70 -2.92 8.03
C ASN A 102 -6.98 -3.13 7.21
N ALA A 103 -6.89 -3.83 6.07
CA ALA A 103 -8.06 -4.15 5.23
C ALA A 103 -9.11 -4.93 6.01
N ILE A 104 -8.73 -6.01 6.72
CA ILE A 104 -9.65 -6.80 7.55
C ILE A 104 -10.36 -5.92 8.58
N HIS A 105 -9.61 -5.08 9.30
CA HIS A 105 -10.16 -4.19 10.32
C HIS A 105 -11.18 -3.21 9.73
N LEU A 106 -10.91 -2.67 8.53
CA LEU A 106 -11.77 -1.69 7.87
C LEU A 106 -12.96 -2.33 7.14
N ILE A 107 -12.85 -3.57 6.67
CA ILE A 107 -13.94 -4.34 6.07
C ILE A 107 -14.97 -4.73 7.13
N ASP A 108 -14.50 -5.05 8.33
CA ASP A 108 -15.31 -5.46 9.50
C ASP A 108 -16.35 -6.56 9.17
N ASN A 109 -15.95 -7.51 8.32
CA ASN A 109 -16.76 -8.65 7.92
C ASN A 109 -15.85 -9.79 7.50
N THR A 110 -15.80 -10.85 8.31
CA THR A 110 -14.88 -11.98 8.11
C THR A 110 -15.15 -12.72 6.80
N GLU A 111 -16.40 -13.04 6.51
CA GLU A 111 -16.77 -13.77 5.29
C GLU A 111 -16.35 -13.00 4.02
N LYS A 112 -16.62 -11.68 4.01
CA LYS A 112 -16.23 -10.80 2.91
C LYS A 112 -14.71 -10.71 2.78
N SER A 113 -13.98 -10.53 3.88
CA SER A 113 -12.52 -10.44 3.84
C SER A 113 -11.87 -11.76 3.39
N ASP A 114 -12.38 -12.91 3.84
CA ASP A 114 -11.88 -14.21 3.42
C ASP A 114 -12.12 -14.46 1.92
N ALA A 115 -13.30 -14.11 1.40
CA ALA A 115 -13.59 -14.21 -0.02
C ALA A 115 -12.65 -13.31 -0.85
N ILE A 116 -12.45 -12.07 -0.43
CA ILE A 116 -11.51 -11.15 -1.08
C ILE A 116 -10.09 -11.73 -1.07
N LYS A 117 -9.59 -12.15 0.10
CA LYS A 117 -8.24 -12.71 0.24
C LYS A 117 -8.03 -13.90 -0.70
N LYS A 118 -8.97 -14.81 -0.73
CA LYS A 118 -8.93 -16.00 -1.59
C LYS A 118 -8.85 -15.63 -3.08
N ALA A 119 -9.60 -14.62 -3.52
CA ALA A 119 -9.58 -14.16 -4.91
C ALA A 119 -8.25 -13.49 -5.26
N LEU A 120 -7.73 -12.63 -4.36
CA LEU A 120 -6.45 -11.95 -4.57
C LEU A 120 -5.27 -12.92 -4.58
N ASP A 121 -5.24 -13.92 -3.70
CA ASP A 121 -4.18 -14.95 -3.66
C ASP A 121 -4.12 -15.77 -4.96
N LYS A 122 -5.28 -16.02 -5.55
CA LYS A 122 -5.38 -16.66 -6.87
C LYS A 122 -5.04 -15.72 -8.04
N LYS A 123 -4.86 -14.42 -7.77
CA LYS A 123 -4.73 -13.38 -8.81
C LYS A 123 -5.94 -13.32 -9.74
N LYS A 124 -7.13 -13.54 -9.17
CA LYS A 124 -8.43 -13.52 -9.85
C LYS A 124 -9.42 -12.60 -9.15
N PRO A 125 -9.14 -11.28 -9.11
CA PRO A 125 -10.03 -10.33 -8.43
C PRO A 125 -11.47 -10.34 -9.00
N GLU A 126 -11.65 -10.75 -10.25
CA GLU A 126 -12.97 -10.90 -10.89
C GLU A 126 -13.89 -11.93 -10.23
N GLU A 127 -13.37 -12.82 -9.39
CA GLU A 127 -14.20 -13.74 -8.61
C GLU A 127 -15.05 -13.02 -7.54
N VAL A 128 -14.65 -11.79 -7.13
CA VAL A 128 -15.30 -11.04 -6.04
C VAL A 128 -15.65 -9.61 -6.43
N PHE A 129 -14.85 -8.98 -7.28
CA PHE A 129 -15.01 -7.59 -7.66
C PHE A 129 -15.61 -7.43 -9.05
N THR A 130 -16.39 -6.36 -9.24
CA THR A 130 -16.97 -5.98 -10.52
C THR A 130 -16.83 -4.47 -10.76
N GLY A 131 -17.14 -4.01 -11.96
CA GLY A 131 -17.21 -2.58 -12.29
C GLY A 131 -15.94 -1.83 -11.93
N LYS A 132 -16.08 -0.71 -11.19
CA LYS A 132 -15.02 0.22 -10.85
C LYS A 132 -13.89 -0.43 -10.02
N GLU A 133 -14.24 -1.23 -9.03
CA GLU A 133 -13.26 -1.87 -8.15
C GLU A 133 -12.40 -2.87 -8.92
N LEU A 134 -13.02 -3.68 -9.77
CA LEU A 134 -12.29 -4.61 -10.64
C LEU A 134 -11.37 -3.88 -11.61
N ALA A 135 -11.85 -2.80 -12.24
CA ALA A 135 -11.04 -2.01 -13.18
C ALA A 135 -9.79 -1.44 -12.51
N ILE A 136 -9.91 -0.92 -11.28
CA ILE A 136 -8.78 -0.42 -10.51
C ILE A 136 -7.79 -1.55 -10.20
N LEU A 137 -8.25 -2.72 -9.77
CA LEU A 137 -7.37 -3.86 -9.47
C LEU A 137 -6.65 -4.37 -10.71
N LYS A 138 -7.32 -4.47 -11.86
CA LYS A 138 -6.70 -4.87 -13.12
C LYS A 138 -5.68 -3.85 -13.64
N TYR A 139 -5.99 -2.55 -13.52
CA TYR A 139 -5.04 -1.48 -13.83
C TYR A 139 -3.80 -1.57 -12.91
N SER A 140 -4.01 -1.77 -11.61
CA SER A 140 -2.93 -1.96 -10.64
C SER A 140 -2.07 -3.17 -10.99
N GLU A 141 -2.69 -4.30 -11.34
CA GLU A 141 -1.97 -5.50 -11.75
C GLU A 141 -1.08 -5.26 -12.98
N LYS A 142 -1.61 -4.62 -14.02
CA LYS A 142 -0.85 -4.32 -15.23
C LYS A 142 0.31 -3.38 -14.94
N LEU A 143 0.04 -2.29 -14.18
CA LEU A 143 1.06 -1.32 -13.81
C LEU A 143 2.17 -1.96 -12.97
N THR A 144 1.84 -2.87 -12.06
CA THR A 144 2.80 -3.57 -11.21
C THR A 144 3.66 -4.56 -11.99
N LYS A 145 3.05 -5.38 -12.84
CA LYS A 145 3.76 -6.45 -13.53
C LYS A 145 4.48 -6.02 -14.80
N ASN A 146 3.85 -5.12 -15.54
CA ASN A 146 4.26 -4.75 -16.90
C ASN A 146 4.22 -3.22 -17.09
N PRO A 147 4.96 -2.41 -16.30
CA PRO A 147 4.89 -0.95 -16.38
C PRO A 147 5.28 -0.41 -17.77
N SER A 148 6.19 -1.10 -18.47
CA SER A 148 6.61 -0.73 -19.83
C SER A 148 5.54 -1.00 -20.91
N GLU A 149 4.51 -1.79 -20.59
CA GLU A 149 3.40 -2.09 -21.50
C GLU A 149 2.17 -1.22 -21.26
N MET A 150 2.26 -0.28 -20.31
CA MET A 150 1.18 0.68 -20.06
C MET A 150 1.01 1.61 -21.27
N LYS A 151 -0.25 1.83 -21.65
CA LYS A 151 -0.66 2.65 -22.78
C LYS A 151 -1.65 3.71 -22.36
N GLU A 152 -1.81 4.73 -23.18
CA GLU A 152 -2.80 5.77 -22.95
C GLU A 152 -4.22 5.19 -22.85
N GLU A 153 -4.53 4.16 -23.63
CA GLU A 153 -5.81 3.46 -23.62
C GLU A 153 -6.16 2.89 -22.24
N ASP A 154 -5.18 2.36 -21.52
CA ASP A 154 -5.39 1.83 -20.15
C ASP A 154 -5.89 2.93 -19.20
N VAL A 155 -5.32 4.12 -19.35
CA VAL A 155 -5.73 5.29 -18.55
C VAL A 155 -7.10 5.80 -19.01
N GLN A 156 -7.37 5.83 -20.31
CA GLN A 156 -8.66 6.28 -20.82
C GLN A 156 -9.80 5.33 -20.46
N GLU A 157 -9.56 4.02 -20.47
CA GLU A 157 -10.53 3.03 -20.06
C GLU A 157 -10.85 3.16 -18.55
N LEU A 158 -9.81 3.27 -17.72
CA LEU A 158 -10.01 3.50 -16.30
C LEU A 158 -10.79 4.80 -16.03
N LYS A 159 -10.44 5.88 -16.74
CA LYS A 159 -11.17 7.15 -16.67
C LYS A 159 -12.65 6.97 -17.01
N LYS A 160 -12.96 6.33 -18.14
CA LYS A 160 -14.33 6.11 -18.59
C LYS A 160 -15.18 5.42 -17.53
N ILE A 161 -14.64 4.38 -16.89
CA ILE A 161 -15.31 3.64 -15.82
C ILE A 161 -15.48 4.52 -14.56
N MET A 162 -14.45 5.28 -14.21
CA MET A 162 -14.47 6.15 -13.03
C MET A 162 -15.42 7.34 -13.22
N PHE A 163 -15.51 7.95 -14.42
CA PHE A 163 -16.36 9.09 -14.71
C PHE A 163 -17.85 8.75 -14.86
N GLN A 164 -18.18 7.50 -15.12
CA GLN A 164 -19.59 7.09 -15.05
C GLN A 164 -20.16 7.24 -13.63
N THR A 165 -19.30 7.38 -12.62
CA THR A 165 -19.69 7.43 -11.20
C THR A 165 -19.19 8.66 -10.43
N ALA A 166 -18.30 9.49 -10.97
CA ALA A 166 -17.70 10.60 -10.23
C ALA A 166 -17.43 11.84 -11.09
N LYS A 167 -17.72 13.04 -10.52
CA LYS A 167 -17.57 14.34 -11.20
C LYS A 167 -16.13 14.88 -11.28
N SER A 168 -15.08 14.16 -10.83
CA SER A 168 -13.71 14.67 -10.84
C SER A 168 -12.63 13.62 -11.08
N TRP A 169 -11.56 14.04 -11.75
CA TRP A 169 -10.37 13.27 -12.19
C TRP A 169 -9.32 13.03 -11.08
N ARG A 170 -9.38 13.72 -9.95
CA ARG A 170 -8.33 13.70 -8.90
C ARG A 170 -7.99 12.32 -8.34
N PRO A 171 -8.93 11.38 -8.15
CA PRO A 171 -8.64 10.08 -7.53
C PRO A 171 -7.62 9.23 -8.30
N ILE A 172 -7.61 9.29 -9.63
CA ILE A 172 -6.80 8.39 -10.46
C ILE A 172 -5.30 8.69 -10.39
N LYS A 173 -4.92 9.99 -10.37
CA LYS A 173 -3.51 10.37 -10.22
C LYS A 173 -2.93 9.92 -8.89
N SER A 174 -3.70 10.05 -7.83
CA SER A 174 -3.36 9.61 -6.48
C SER A 174 -3.08 8.10 -6.43
N TYR A 175 -3.87 7.30 -7.16
CA TYR A 175 -3.74 5.83 -7.16
C TYR A 175 -2.59 5.29 -7.98
N ALA A 176 -2.35 5.82 -9.16
CA ALA A 176 -1.18 5.45 -9.95
C ALA A 176 0.10 5.75 -9.16
N ILE A 177 0.13 6.87 -8.45
CA ILE A 177 1.23 7.25 -7.55
C ILE A 177 1.29 6.32 -6.33
N SER A 178 0.15 5.95 -5.74
CA SER A 178 0.09 5.02 -4.60
C SER A 178 0.64 3.64 -4.96
N ILE A 179 0.25 3.12 -6.12
CA ILE A 179 0.73 1.82 -6.61
C ILE A 179 2.24 1.89 -6.87
N MET A 180 2.72 2.92 -7.56
CA MET A 180 4.16 3.16 -7.77
C MET A 180 4.92 3.25 -6.45
N LEU A 181 4.35 3.91 -5.43
CA LEU A 181 4.99 4.05 -4.13
C LEU A 181 5.06 2.75 -3.36
N THR A 182 4.00 1.94 -3.39
CA THR A 182 4.02 0.62 -2.77
C THR A 182 5.12 -0.24 -3.41
N GLU A 183 5.39 -0.07 -4.71
CA GLU A 183 6.46 -0.76 -5.41
C GLU A 183 7.86 -0.18 -5.10
N LEU A 184 8.02 1.14 -5.15
CA LEU A 184 9.32 1.80 -5.01
C LEU A 184 9.89 1.74 -3.59
N LEU A 185 9.04 1.54 -2.58
CA LEU A 185 9.39 1.62 -1.17
C LEU A 185 9.47 0.24 -0.50
N MET A 186 9.17 -0.83 -1.24
CA MET A 186 9.10 -2.19 -0.73
C MET A 186 10.17 -3.13 -1.30
N VAL A 187 11.10 -2.61 -2.10
CA VAL A 187 12.26 -3.37 -2.63
C VAL A 187 13.45 -3.24 -1.72
#